data_fef72a79499d9cd2d62c22fc82ed40c5
#
_entry.id   fef72a79499d9cd2d62c22fc82ed40c5
#
_cell.length_a   1.000
_cell.length_b   1.000
_cell.length_c   1.000
_cell.angle_alpha   90.00
_cell.angle_beta   90.00
_cell.angle_gamma   90.00
#
_symmetry.space_group_name_H-M   'P 1'
#
loop_
_entity.id
_entity.type
_entity.pdbx_description
1 polymer ?
#
loop_
_entity_poly.entity_id
_entity_poly.type
_entity_poly.pdbx_seq_one_letter_code
_entity_poly.pdbx_strand_id
1 'polypeptide(L)'
;TKEVTNTLVGDDCEINGAARLSDCTLISTPQANVYIGTGVICENSIINYGSSIINSVKMQDSFVGEACQLSNGFTASSSVFFTNCYMSNGEACAAFCGPFTASHHKSSLLIGAQFSFYNAGSATNFSNHAYKMGPLHWGVLERGTKTASGAYLLMPATIGTFSVCF
;
A
#
# COMPACT_ATOMS: atom_id res chain seq x y z
N THR A 1 7.38 -0.40 -21.71
CA THR A 1 6.10 -0.99 -21.22
C THR A 1 5.75 -2.14 -22.13
N LYS A 2 5.38 -3.28 -21.54
CA LYS A 2 5.06 -4.48 -22.33
C LYS A 2 3.58 -4.52 -22.72
N GLU A 3 2.69 -4.24 -21.79
CA GLU A 3 1.26 -4.36 -21.99
C GLU A 3 0.51 -3.24 -21.28
N VAL A 4 -0.42 -2.60 -21.98
CA VAL A 4 -1.39 -1.64 -21.42
C VAL A 4 -2.73 -1.94 -22.07
N THR A 5 -3.71 -2.38 -21.29
CA THR A 5 -5.04 -2.76 -21.77
C THR A 5 -6.12 -2.12 -20.92
N ASN A 6 -7.21 -1.68 -21.53
CA ASN A 6 -8.39 -1.10 -20.87
C ASN A 6 -8.02 -0.11 -19.74
N THR A 7 -7.04 0.76 -19.98
CA THR A 7 -6.48 1.66 -18.98
C THR A 7 -6.69 3.12 -19.38
N LEU A 8 -7.31 3.90 -18.51
CA LEU A 8 -7.39 5.35 -18.66
C LEU A 8 -6.10 6.00 -18.17
N VAL A 9 -5.41 6.70 -19.04
CA VAL A 9 -4.16 7.40 -18.72
C VAL A 9 -4.41 8.90 -18.78
N GLY A 10 -4.23 9.56 -17.64
CA GLY A 10 -4.36 11.01 -17.51
C GLY A 10 -3.21 11.79 -18.15
N ASP A 11 -3.32 13.12 -18.14
CA ASP A 11 -2.36 14.03 -18.77
C ASP A 11 -0.99 13.96 -18.06
N ASP A 12 0.08 14.02 -18.87
CA ASP A 12 1.48 13.96 -18.40
C ASP A 12 1.83 12.77 -17.50
N CYS A 13 1.03 11.71 -17.53
CA CYS A 13 1.37 10.45 -16.89
C CYS A 13 2.58 9.82 -17.59
N GLU A 14 3.59 9.46 -16.83
CA GLU A 14 4.78 8.78 -17.35
C GLU A 14 4.75 7.28 -17.03
N ILE A 15 4.81 6.43 -18.07
CA ILE A 15 4.85 4.98 -17.95
C ILE A 15 6.15 4.46 -18.56
N ASN A 16 7.10 4.09 -17.70
CA ASN A 16 8.44 3.71 -18.14
C ASN A 16 8.81 2.28 -17.70
N GLY A 17 8.67 1.34 -18.61
CA GLY A 17 9.11 -0.05 -18.40
C GLY A 17 8.17 -0.90 -17.55
N ALA A 18 6.92 -0.50 -17.39
CA ALA A 18 5.90 -1.35 -16.73
C ALA A 18 5.77 -2.70 -17.45
N ALA A 19 5.55 -3.76 -16.68
CA ALA A 19 5.31 -5.08 -17.23
C ALA A 19 3.86 -5.23 -17.72
N ARG A 20 2.89 -4.83 -16.90
CA ARG A 20 1.47 -4.85 -17.29
C ARG A 20 0.65 -3.80 -16.53
N LEU A 21 -0.24 -3.13 -17.23
CA LEU A 21 -1.32 -2.32 -16.70
C LEU A 21 -2.61 -2.80 -17.35
N SER A 22 -3.58 -3.25 -16.57
CA SER A 22 -4.89 -3.67 -17.07
C SER A 22 -6.01 -3.17 -16.17
N ASP A 23 -7.07 -2.68 -16.79
CA ASP A 23 -8.26 -2.19 -16.09
C ASP A 23 -7.93 -1.11 -15.05
N CYS A 24 -6.98 -0.23 -15.36
CA CYS A 24 -6.50 0.80 -14.45
C CYS A 24 -7.02 2.19 -14.82
N THR A 25 -7.05 3.07 -13.82
CA THR A 25 -7.25 4.51 -14.02
C THR A 25 -6.09 5.27 -13.38
N LEU A 26 -5.33 5.99 -14.22
CA LEU A 26 -4.21 6.82 -13.79
C LEU A 26 -4.65 8.28 -13.86
N ILE A 27 -4.93 8.89 -12.70
CA ILE A 27 -5.40 10.27 -12.60
C ILE A 27 -4.18 11.18 -12.44
N SER A 28 -3.78 11.82 -13.53
CA SER A 28 -2.52 12.56 -13.62
C SER A 28 -2.74 13.95 -14.21
N THR A 29 -1.92 14.90 -13.81
CA THR A 29 -1.89 16.27 -14.35
C THR A 29 -0.45 16.76 -14.49
N PRO A 30 -0.20 17.81 -15.31
CA PRO A 30 1.13 18.39 -15.45
C PRO A 30 1.78 18.86 -14.14
N GLN A 31 0.97 19.29 -13.18
CA GLN A 31 1.46 19.78 -11.88
C GLN A 31 1.72 18.66 -10.86
N ALA A 32 1.09 17.52 -11.06
CA ALA A 32 1.18 16.37 -10.16
C ALA A 32 1.03 15.06 -10.97
N ASN A 33 2.07 14.79 -11.76
CA ASN A 33 2.05 13.64 -12.66
C ASN A 33 2.19 12.31 -11.90
N VAL A 34 1.55 11.29 -12.44
CA VAL A 34 1.71 9.90 -12.00
C VAL A 34 2.89 9.29 -12.74
N TYR A 35 3.74 8.60 -12.00
CA TYR A 35 4.87 7.85 -12.56
C TYR A 35 4.74 6.35 -12.31
N ILE A 36 4.74 5.56 -13.38
CA ILE A 36 4.73 4.09 -13.33
C ILE A 36 6.06 3.56 -13.88
N GLY A 37 6.86 2.96 -13.03
CA GLY A 37 8.22 2.54 -13.35
C GLY A 37 8.36 1.08 -13.78
N THR A 38 9.61 0.67 -13.86
CA THR A 38 10.04 -0.62 -14.41
C THR A 38 9.47 -1.81 -13.65
N GLY A 39 8.98 -2.79 -14.40
CA GLY A 39 8.55 -4.09 -13.90
C GLY A 39 7.22 -4.08 -13.14
N VAL A 40 6.54 -2.93 -13.05
CA VAL A 40 5.26 -2.80 -12.35
C VAL A 40 4.18 -3.64 -13.04
N ILE A 41 3.40 -4.34 -12.23
CA ILE A 41 2.17 -5.02 -12.62
C ILE A 41 1.04 -4.38 -11.82
N CYS A 42 0.06 -3.80 -12.50
CA CYS A 42 -1.10 -3.19 -11.87
C CYS A 42 -2.38 -3.63 -12.57
N GLU A 43 -3.35 -4.10 -11.79
CA GLU A 43 -4.62 -4.61 -12.31
C GLU A 43 -5.78 -4.04 -11.50
N ASN A 44 -6.88 -3.69 -12.19
CA ASN A 44 -8.14 -3.22 -11.60
C ASN A 44 -7.92 -2.20 -10.47
N SER A 45 -7.16 -1.15 -10.74
CA SER A 45 -6.73 -0.23 -9.70
C SER A 45 -6.77 1.23 -10.15
N ILE A 46 -6.92 2.13 -9.18
CA ILE A 46 -6.92 3.57 -9.41
C ILE A 46 -5.68 4.18 -8.74
N ILE A 47 -4.93 4.97 -9.49
CA ILE A 47 -3.75 5.68 -8.99
C ILE A 47 -3.95 7.17 -9.21
N ASN A 48 -3.85 7.94 -8.14
CA ASN A 48 -4.16 9.36 -8.10
C ASN A 48 -2.89 10.24 -8.18
N TYR A 49 -3.11 11.54 -8.32
CA TYR A 49 -2.13 12.58 -8.60
C TYR A 49 -0.80 12.46 -7.82
N GLY A 50 0.30 12.73 -8.52
CA GLY A 50 1.63 12.84 -7.93
C GLY A 50 2.18 11.55 -7.33
N SER A 51 1.52 10.42 -7.59
CA SER A 51 1.93 9.14 -7.04
C SER A 51 2.93 8.42 -7.92
N SER A 52 3.83 7.67 -7.28
CA SER A 52 4.91 6.94 -7.94
C SER A 52 4.84 5.45 -7.58
N ILE A 53 4.69 4.61 -8.60
CA ILE A 53 4.65 3.15 -8.46
C ILE A 53 5.84 2.59 -9.23
N ILE A 54 6.84 2.07 -8.52
CA ILE A 54 8.14 1.78 -9.13
C ILE A 54 8.75 0.46 -8.68
N ASN A 55 9.74 0.00 -9.46
CA ASN A 55 10.60 -1.11 -9.07
C ASN A 55 9.83 -2.39 -8.74
N SER A 56 9.13 -2.93 -9.74
CA SER A 56 8.46 -4.25 -9.67
C SER A 56 7.36 -4.38 -8.61
N VAL A 57 6.68 -3.29 -8.28
CA VAL A 57 5.44 -3.36 -7.49
C VAL A 57 4.41 -4.23 -8.21
N LYS A 58 3.68 -5.04 -7.43
CA LYS A 58 2.53 -5.80 -7.92
C LYS A 58 1.29 -5.36 -7.15
N MET A 59 0.29 -4.88 -7.86
CA MET A 59 -0.92 -4.34 -7.23
C MET A 59 -2.17 -4.79 -7.98
N GLN A 60 -3.20 -5.17 -7.21
CA GLN A 60 -4.52 -5.48 -7.76
C GLN A 60 -5.64 -5.00 -6.84
N ASP A 61 -6.80 -4.70 -7.43
CA ASP A 61 -8.03 -4.34 -6.71
C ASP A 61 -7.80 -3.24 -5.66
N SER A 62 -7.00 -2.23 -5.98
CA SER A 62 -6.51 -1.28 -4.98
C SER A 62 -6.68 0.17 -5.42
N PHE A 63 -6.72 1.05 -4.42
CA PHE A 63 -6.75 2.50 -4.61
C PHE A 63 -5.48 3.13 -4.02
N VAL A 64 -4.82 3.96 -4.80
CA VAL A 64 -3.69 4.78 -4.38
C VAL A 64 -4.08 6.25 -4.46
N GLY A 65 -4.09 6.90 -3.32
CA GLY A 65 -4.38 8.32 -3.18
C GLY A 65 -3.26 9.22 -3.69
N GLU A 66 -3.29 10.48 -3.32
CA GLU A 66 -2.36 11.50 -3.82
C GLU A 66 -0.97 11.39 -3.18
N ALA A 67 0.06 11.69 -3.97
CA ALA A 67 1.45 11.78 -3.53
C ALA A 67 1.95 10.53 -2.76
N CYS A 68 1.45 9.36 -3.13
CA CYS A 68 1.90 8.10 -2.56
C CYS A 68 3.12 7.56 -3.29
N GLN A 69 3.94 6.81 -2.58
CA GLN A 69 5.03 6.06 -3.19
C GLN A 69 4.94 4.58 -2.80
N LEU A 70 4.79 3.71 -3.81
CA LEU A 70 4.90 2.27 -3.66
C LEU A 70 6.12 1.77 -4.43
N SER A 71 6.98 0.98 -3.79
CA SER A 71 8.28 0.67 -4.40
C SER A 71 8.89 -0.68 -3.98
N ASN A 72 9.94 -1.08 -4.72
CA ASN A 72 10.84 -2.17 -4.36
C ASN A 72 10.14 -3.51 -4.14
N GLY A 73 9.32 -3.92 -5.09
CA GLY A 73 8.64 -5.20 -5.04
C GLY A 73 7.50 -5.26 -4.00
N PHE A 74 7.04 -4.12 -3.49
CA PHE A 74 5.85 -4.09 -2.62
C PHE A 74 4.67 -4.75 -3.31
N THR A 75 3.89 -5.53 -2.57
CA THR A 75 2.68 -6.17 -3.09
C THR A 75 1.45 -5.62 -2.39
N ALA A 76 0.41 -5.34 -3.16
CA ALA A 76 -0.87 -4.85 -2.63
C ALA A 76 -2.04 -5.60 -3.24
N SER A 77 -2.99 -5.98 -2.43
CA SER A 77 -4.26 -6.53 -2.90
C SER A 77 -5.42 -6.00 -2.05
N SER A 78 -6.53 -5.66 -2.71
CA SER A 78 -7.77 -5.21 -2.07
C SER A 78 -7.52 -4.14 -1.00
N SER A 79 -6.63 -3.20 -1.27
CA SER A 79 -6.13 -2.24 -0.29
C SER A 79 -6.33 -0.80 -0.73
N VAL A 80 -6.40 0.09 0.25
CA VAL A 80 -6.54 1.53 0.04
C VAL A 80 -5.37 2.25 0.71
N PHE A 81 -4.67 3.06 -0.06
CA PHE A 81 -3.58 3.91 0.41
C PHE A 81 -3.99 5.37 0.24
N PHE A 82 -4.21 6.08 1.34
CA PHE A 82 -4.52 7.50 1.29
C PHE A 82 -3.27 8.37 1.10
N THR A 83 -3.47 9.67 1.05
CA THR A 83 -2.46 10.68 0.73
C THR A 83 -1.13 10.49 1.49
N ASN A 84 -0.03 10.63 0.77
CA ASN A 84 1.34 10.56 1.31
C ASN A 84 1.71 9.23 1.99
N CYS A 85 1.12 8.12 1.57
CA CYS A 85 1.59 6.81 2.01
C CYS A 85 2.92 6.45 1.35
N TYR A 86 3.84 5.91 2.14
CA TYR A 86 5.12 5.39 1.66
C TYR A 86 5.26 3.91 1.97
N MET A 87 5.20 3.06 0.92
CA MET A 87 5.19 1.61 1.06
C MET A 87 6.32 0.98 0.26
N SER A 88 7.17 0.20 0.91
CA SER A 88 8.33 -0.39 0.25
C SER A 88 8.67 -1.78 0.80
N ASN A 89 9.08 -2.69 -0.07
CA ASN A 89 9.61 -4.02 0.29
C ASN A 89 8.66 -4.97 1.04
N GLY A 90 7.42 -4.61 1.28
CA GLY A 90 6.48 -5.38 2.10
C GLY A 90 5.24 -5.82 1.32
N GLU A 91 4.20 -6.10 2.06
CA GLU A 91 2.90 -6.44 1.52
C GLU A 91 1.76 -5.80 2.30
N ALA A 92 0.66 -5.53 1.62
CA ALA A 92 -0.62 -5.16 2.21
C ALA A 92 -1.75 -5.95 1.54
N CYS A 93 -2.62 -6.52 2.35
CA CYS A 93 -3.79 -7.23 1.85
C CYS A 93 -5.01 -6.84 2.69
N ALA A 94 -6.07 -6.40 2.02
CA ALA A 94 -7.29 -5.91 2.67
C ALA A 94 -7.00 -4.85 3.75
N ALA A 95 -6.06 -3.95 3.45
CA ALA A 95 -5.60 -2.91 4.36
C ALA A 95 -6.17 -1.54 4.00
N PHE A 96 -6.58 -0.79 5.00
CA PHE A 96 -6.95 0.61 4.91
C PHE A 96 -5.80 1.44 5.49
N CYS A 97 -4.93 1.92 4.64
CA CYS A 97 -3.80 2.76 5.02
C CYS A 97 -4.20 4.23 4.95
N GLY A 98 -4.51 4.82 6.08
CA GLY A 98 -4.83 6.25 6.19
C GLY A 98 -3.63 7.14 5.84
N PRO A 99 -3.83 8.47 5.78
CA PRO A 99 -2.78 9.39 5.36
C PRO A 99 -1.48 9.23 6.15
N PHE A 100 -0.35 9.42 5.47
CA PHE A 100 0.98 9.37 6.07
C PHE A 100 1.35 8.04 6.73
N THR A 101 0.74 6.93 6.27
CA THR A 101 1.20 5.61 6.67
C THR A 101 2.51 5.27 5.97
N ALA A 102 3.49 4.81 6.74
CA ALA A 102 4.82 4.49 6.22
C ALA A 102 5.26 3.09 6.59
N SER A 103 5.74 2.33 5.61
CA SER A 103 6.37 1.03 5.75
C SER A 103 7.58 0.96 4.81
N HIS A 104 8.78 1.20 5.32
CA HIS A 104 9.99 1.30 4.51
C HIS A 104 10.68 -0.04 4.25
N HIS A 105 10.47 -1.03 5.11
CA HIS A 105 11.11 -2.33 5.08
C HIS A 105 10.08 -3.44 5.01
N LYS A 106 10.54 -4.68 4.82
CA LYS A 106 9.64 -5.83 4.77
C LYS A 106 8.71 -5.85 5.97
N SER A 107 7.43 -5.86 5.69
CA SER A 107 6.34 -5.93 6.67
C SER A 107 5.14 -6.60 6.03
N SER A 108 4.31 -7.24 6.84
CA SER A 108 3.07 -7.87 6.41
C SER A 108 1.90 -7.19 7.11
N LEU A 109 1.19 -6.33 6.37
CA LEU A 109 0.05 -5.55 6.85
C LEU A 109 -1.22 -6.20 6.31
N LEU A 110 -1.70 -7.22 7.00
CA LEU A 110 -2.71 -8.09 6.47
C LEU A 110 -4.09 -7.90 7.12
N ILE A 111 -5.09 -8.09 6.28
CA ILE A 111 -6.49 -8.43 6.52
C ILE A 111 -7.22 -7.51 7.49
N GLY A 112 -7.92 -6.50 6.93
CA GLY A 112 -8.78 -5.59 7.66
C GLY A 112 -8.05 -4.63 8.60
N ALA A 113 -6.76 -4.45 8.42
CA ALA A 113 -5.99 -3.50 9.20
C ALA A 113 -6.32 -2.06 8.80
N GLN A 114 -6.50 -1.20 9.78
CA GLN A 114 -6.72 0.23 9.59
C GLN A 114 -5.62 1.04 10.27
N PHE A 115 -5.06 1.99 9.52
CA PHE A 115 -3.95 2.82 9.99
C PHE A 115 -4.23 4.30 9.71
N SER A 116 -3.64 5.17 10.50
CA SER A 116 -3.60 6.61 10.22
C SER A 116 -2.33 7.20 10.82
N PHE A 117 -1.51 7.87 10.03
CA PHE A 117 -0.20 8.36 10.46
C PHE A 117 0.64 7.26 11.15
N TYR A 118 0.54 6.05 10.63
CA TYR A 118 1.18 4.88 11.18
C TYR A 118 2.58 4.70 10.62
N ASN A 119 3.51 4.27 11.47
CA ASN A 119 4.85 3.91 11.03
C ASN A 119 5.18 2.46 11.42
N ALA A 120 5.33 1.61 10.40
CA ALA A 120 5.71 0.22 10.58
C ALA A 120 7.22 0.08 10.78
N GLY A 121 7.63 -0.49 11.89
CA GLY A 121 9.01 -0.97 12.07
C GLY A 121 9.33 -2.12 11.12
N SER A 122 10.61 -2.32 10.83
CA SER A 122 11.08 -3.40 9.96
C SER A 122 10.59 -4.76 10.46
N ALA A 123 10.11 -5.62 9.57
CA ALA A 123 9.59 -6.95 9.88
C ALA A 123 8.33 -6.95 10.79
N THR A 124 7.60 -5.84 10.86
CA THR A 124 6.28 -5.83 11.49
C THR A 124 5.35 -6.84 10.80
N ASN A 125 4.66 -7.65 11.59
CA ASN A 125 3.81 -8.71 11.08
C ASN A 125 2.44 -8.73 11.77
N PHE A 126 1.38 -8.59 10.98
CA PHE A 126 -0.02 -8.69 11.40
C PHE A 126 -0.69 -9.97 10.89
N SER A 127 0.07 -10.88 10.28
CA SER A 127 -0.46 -12.14 9.76
C SER A 127 -0.86 -13.14 10.85
N ASN A 128 -0.51 -12.87 12.08
CA ASN A 128 -0.81 -13.76 13.22
C ASN A 128 -2.13 -13.38 13.88
N HIS A 129 -2.86 -14.40 14.32
CA HIS A 129 -4.04 -14.25 15.18
C HIS A 129 -3.93 -15.22 16.35
N ALA A 130 -4.57 -14.85 17.47
CA ALA A 130 -4.43 -15.58 18.74
C ALA A 130 -5.03 -17.00 18.68
N TYR A 131 -6.04 -17.21 17.85
CA TYR A 131 -6.76 -18.47 17.71
C TYR A 131 -7.09 -18.75 16.26
N LYS A 132 -7.29 -20.03 15.90
CA LYS A 132 -7.80 -20.43 14.58
C LYS A 132 -9.28 -20.07 14.43
N MET A 133 -9.56 -18.80 14.31
CA MET A 133 -10.92 -18.26 14.22
C MET A 133 -11.42 -18.05 12.77
N GLY A 134 -10.78 -18.73 11.81
CA GLY A 134 -11.09 -18.53 10.39
C GLY A 134 -10.24 -17.42 9.75
N PRO A 135 -10.50 -17.07 8.49
CA PRO A 135 -9.63 -16.18 7.72
C PRO A 135 -9.77 -14.69 8.07
N LEU A 136 -10.79 -14.31 8.83
CA LEU A 136 -11.05 -12.91 9.18
C LEU A 136 -10.43 -12.58 10.53
N HIS A 137 -9.36 -11.83 10.50
CA HIS A 137 -8.76 -11.19 11.65
C HIS A 137 -8.48 -9.74 11.28
N TRP A 138 -9.08 -8.84 11.99
CA TRP A 138 -8.98 -7.41 11.73
C TRP A 138 -8.31 -6.69 12.91
N GLY A 139 -7.72 -5.55 12.61
CA GLY A 139 -7.10 -4.72 13.63
C GLY A 139 -7.20 -3.24 13.31
N VAL A 140 -7.19 -2.43 14.34
CA VAL A 140 -7.18 -0.97 14.23
C VAL A 140 -5.97 -0.43 14.97
N LEU A 141 -5.10 0.28 14.24
CA LEU A 141 -4.01 1.05 14.79
C LEU A 141 -4.38 2.53 14.64
N GLU A 142 -4.75 3.15 15.73
CA GLU A 142 -5.19 4.53 15.71
C GLU A 142 -4.04 5.49 15.38
N ARG A 143 -4.41 6.76 15.18
CA ARG A 143 -3.52 7.81 14.72
C ARG A 143 -2.18 7.85 15.46
N GLY A 144 -1.10 7.89 14.69
CA GLY A 144 0.25 8.08 15.21
C GLY A 144 0.86 6.85 15.89
N THR A 145 0.23 5.69 15.75
CA THR A 145 0.78 4.43 16.26
C THR A 145 2.07 4.06 15.56
N LYS A 146 3.00 3.47 16.28
CA LYS A 146 4.25 2.93 15.75
C LYS A 146 4.45 1.49 16.20
N THR A 147 5.03 0.68 15.34
CA THR A 147 5.55 -0.64 15.72
C THR A 147 7.07 -0.63 15.68
N ALA A 148 7.68 -1.29 16.65
CA ALA A 148 9.13 -1.53 16.65
C ALA A 148 9.50 -2.56 15.59
N SER A 149 10.79 -2.67 15.29
CA SER A 149 11.31 -3.72 14.41
C SER A 149 11.02 -5.11 14.98
N GLY A 150 10.50 -6.01 14.17
CA GLY A 150 10.14 -7.35 14.57
C GLY A 150 8.85 -7.46 15.38
N ALA A 151 8.05 -6.41 15.47
CA ALA A 151 6.79 -6.46 16.19
C ALA A 151 5.80 -7.45 15.55
N TYR A 152 5.28 -8.36 16.34
CA TYR A 152 4.21 -9.29 15.98
C TYR A 152 2.94 -8.89 16.72
N LEU A 153 1.92 -8.50 16.00
CA LEU A 153 0.62 -8.18 16.59
C LEU A 153 -0.36 -9.31 16.32
N LEU A 154 -0.92 -9.83 17.40
CA LEU A 154 -2.00 -10.82 17.31
C LEU A 154 -3.33 -10.10 17.10
N MET A 155 -4.03 -10.45 16.04
CA MET A 155 -5.34 -9.89 15.73
C MET A 155 -6.47 -10.82 16.21
N PRO A 156 -7.65 -10.31 16.55
CA PRO A 156 -8.05 -8.91 16.49
C PRO A 156 -7.45 -8.04 17.61
N ALA A 157 -7.08 -6.81 17.28
CA ALA A 157 -6.58 -5.85 18.25
C ALA A 157 -6.97 -4.41 17.89
N THR A 158 -7.18 -3.59 18.90
CA THR A 158 -7.29 -2.12 18.75
C THR A 158 -6.19 -1.47 19.57
N ILE A 159 -5.35 -0.69 18.93
CA ILE A 159 -4.22 0.00 19.56
C ILE A 159 -4.49 1.49 19.52
N GLY A 160 -4.51 2.11 20.69
CA GLY A 160 -4.87 3.50 20.86
C GLY A 160 -3.86 4.48 20.24
N THR A 161 -4.27 5.73 20.12
CA THR A 161 -3.48 6.81 19.50
C THR A 161 -2.10 6.98 20.14
N PHE A 162 -1.10 7.30 19.30
CA PHE A 162 0.27 7.57 19.71
C PHE A 162 0.95 6.45 20.51
N SER A 163 0.44 5.23 20.41
CA SER A 163 1.05 4.06 21.06
C SER A 163 2.28 3.57 20.32
N VAL A 164 3.20 2.97 21.05
CA VAL A 164 4.35 2.26 20.50
C VAL A 164 4.27 0.79 20.92
N CYS A 165 4.31 -0.13 19.96
CA CYS A 165 4.25 -1.57 20.18
C CYS A 165 5.63 -2.19 19.93
N PHE A 166 6.10 -2.97 20.88
CA PHE A 166 7.38 -3.69 20.80
C PHE A 166 7.15 -5.17 20.55
#